data_df7a23f1f3ed979bebe380b988c2f2cf
#
_entry.id   df7a23f1f3ed979bebe380b988c2f2cf
#
_cell.length_a   1.000
_cell.length_b   1.000
_cell.length_c   1.000
_cell.angle_alpha   90.00
_cell.angle_beta   90.00
_cell.angle_gamma   90.00
#
_symmetry.space_group_name_H-M   'P 1'
#
loop_
_entity.id
_entity.type
_entity.pdbx_description
1 polymer ?
#
loop_
_entity_poly.entity_id
_entity_poly.type
_entity_poly.pdbx_seq_one_letter_code
_entity_poly.pdbx_strand_id
1 'polypeptide(L)'
;MWIVRLALRRPYTFAVVALLLMVLGPLAIMEMPVDIFPNINIPVVTMLWNYQGFSPEQMASRIVTLSERSLTTTVNDIEHIESTSLNGIAVIKIYFQPGVNIANAVAQVTAIAQTQLRQLPQGTTPPLVIQYNASSVPIIQLGLSGQGLSEMQLNDLGLNFIRTQLVTVPGAGIPYPYGGKQRQVQVDLNQQAMQAEGLSPSDVVSAIGAQNLILPSGTVKIGQFEYQVETNSAPPDIAGLNNLPIRQVNGAVVYIKDVAHVRNGFPPQTNIVRVDGQRSALL
;
A
#
# COMPACT_ATOMS: atom_id res chain seq x y z
N MET A 1 -27.16 -47.49 -31.82
CA MET A 1 -26.42 -46.98 -33.01
C MET A 1 -27.33 -46.17 -33.95
N TRP A 2 -28.23 -45.34 -33.40
CA TRP A 2 -29.13 -44.47 -34.21
C TRP A 2 -28.41 -43.33 -34.90
N ILE A 3 -27.37 -42.73 -34.27
CA ILE A 3 -26.56 -41.63 -34.80
C ILE A 3 -25.84 -42.04 -36.08
N VAL A 4 -25.27 -43.26 -36.14
CA VAL A 4 -24.58 -43.76 -37.33
C VAL A 4 -25.56 -43.96 -38.51
N ARG A 5 -26.77 -44.44 -38.24
CA ARG A 5 -27.83 -44.56 -39.26
C ARG A 5 -28.31 -43.20 -39.77
N LEU A 6 -28.36 -42.21 -38.89
CA LEU A 6 -28.72 -40.82 -39.25
C LEU A 6 -27.62 -40.19 -40.08
N ALA A 7 -26.35 -40.40 -39.73
CA ALA A 7 -25.19 -39.87 -40.49
C ALA A 7 -25.15 -40.45 -41.92
N LEU A 8 -25.41 -41.75 -42.07
CA LEU A 8 -25.44 -42.37 -43.40
C LEU A 8 -26.64 -41.95 -44.24
N ARG A 9 -27.78 -41.57 -43.61
CA ARG A 9 -28.96 -41.06 -44.33
C ARG A 9 -28.84 -39.60 -44.73
N ARG A 10 -28.02 -38.77 -44.03
CA ARG A 10 -27.84 -37.34 -44.30
C ARG A 10 -26.36 -36.96 -44.28
N PRO A 11 -25.54 -37.43 -45.20
CA PRO A 11 -24.08 -37.21 -45.16
C PRO A 11 -23.70 -35.74 -45.25
N TYR A 12 -24.43 -34.93 -46.02
CA TYR A 12 -24.13 -33.51 -46.16
C TYR A 12 -24.35 -32.73 -44.85
N THR A 13 -25.33 -33.09 -44.05
CA THR A 13 -25.57 -32.44 -42.75
C THR A 13 -24.39 -32.69 -41.80
N PHE A 14 -23.85 -33.92 -41.79
CA PHE A 14 -22.69 -34.27 -40.98
C PHE A 14 -21.41 -33.61 -41.49
N ALA A 15 -21.26 -33.47 -42.81
CA ALA A 15 -20.13 -32.74 -43.40
C ALA A 15 -20.16 -31.26 -43.02
N VAL A 16 -21.33 -30.63 -43.02
CA VAL A 16 -21.48 -29.21 -42.57
C VAL A 16 -21.20 -29.07 -41.10
N VAL A 17 -21.69 -29.97 -40.23
CA VAL A 17 -21.41 -29.95 -38.81
C VAL A 17 -19.92 -30.15 -38.52
N ALA A 18 -19.26 -31.09 -39.24
CA ALA A 18 -17.82 -31.32 -39.09
C ALA A 18 -17.01 -30.07 -39.50
N LEU A 19 -17.41 -29.42 -40.59
CA LEU A 19 -16.75 -28.17 -41.05
C LEU A 19 -16.97 -27.01 -40.05
N LEU A 20 -18.19 -26.91 -39.51
CA LEU A 20 -18.52 -25.92 -38.49
C LEU A 20 -17.70 -26.13 -37.21
N LEU A 21 -17.55 -27.36 -36.74
CA LEU A 21 -16.70 -27.68 -35.60
C LEU A 21 -15.20 -27.40 -35.90
N MET A 22 -14.77 -27.66 -37.13
CA MET A 22 -13.39 -27.36 -37.55
C MET A 22 -13.10 -25.86 -37.55
N VAL A 23 -14.08 -25.00 -37.81
CA VAL A 23 -13.93 -23.52 -37.77
C VAL A 23 -14.11 -23.00 -36.36
N LEU A 24 -15.13 -23.47 -35.62
CA LEU A 24 -15.40 -22.99 -34.26
C LEU A 24 -14.37 -23.45 -33.24
N GLY A 25 -13.75 -24.62 -33.42
CA GLY A 25 -12.72 -25.15 -32.52
C GLY A 25 -11.53 -24.22 -32.34
N PRO A 26 -10.84 -23.82 -33.43
CA PRO A 26 -9.75 -22.84 -33.34
C PRO A 26 -10.17 -21.49 -32.79
N LEU A 27 -11.37 -20.99 -33.15
CA LEU A 27 -11.89 -19.73 -32.59
C LEU A 27 -12.07 -19.81 -31.09
N ALA A 28 -12.66 -20.91 -30.60
CA ALA A 28 -12.84 -21.13 -29.17
C ALA A 28 -11.48 -21.23 -28.44
N ILE A 29 -10.49 -21.89 -29.04
CA ILE A 29 -9.14 -21.98 -28.45
C ILE A 29 -8.47 -20.60 -28.38
N MET A 30 -8.66 -19.71 -29.36
CA MET A 30 -8.09 -18.37 -29.37
C MET A 30 -8.74 -17.44 -28.31
N GLU A 31 -9.99 -17.68 -27.96
CA GLU A 31 -10.72 -16.91 -26.95
C GLU A 31 -10.58 -17.50 -25.53
N MET A 32 -10.01 -18.68 -25.39
CA MET A 32 -9.81 -19.27 -24.05
C MET A 32 -8.81 -18.43 -23.25
N PRO A 33 -9.19 -18.00 -22.04
CA PRO A 33 -8.25 -17.34 -21.15
C PRO A 33 -7.12 -18.30 -20.78
N VAL A 34 -5.89 -17.87 -21.01
CA VAL A 34 -4.67 -18.61 -20.66
C VAL A 34 -4.10 -18.01 -19.40
N ASP A 35 -4.02 -18.79 -18.33
CA ASP A 35 -3.39 -18.39 -17.08
C ASP A 35 -2.37 -19.46 -16.64
N ILE A 36 -1.40 -19.07 -15.82
CA ILE A 36 -0.38 -19.97 -15.26
C ILE A 36 -1.01 -20.94 -14.25
N PHE A 37 -2.00 -20.46 -13.52
CA PHE A 37 -2.77 -21.25 -12.55
C PHE A 37 -4.27 -21.18 -12.86
N PRO A 38 -5.03 -22.24 -12.57
CA PRO A 38 -6.48 -22.15 -12.64
C PRO A 38 -6.97 -21.07 -11.67
N ASN A 39 -7.99 -20.30 -12.08
CA ASN A 39 -8.62 -19.32 -11.22
C ASN A 39 -9.20 -20.01 -9.97
N ILE A 40 -8.44 -19.99 -8.91
CA ILE A 40 -8.86 -20.47 -7.59
C ILE A 40 -9.55 -19.28 -6.91
N ASN A 41 -10.85 -19.15 -7.14
CA ASN A 41 -11.67 -18.13 -6.47
C ASN A 41 -11.91 -18.54 -5.00
N ILE A 42 -10.87 -18.47 -4.19
CA ILE A 42 -11.02 -18.54 -2.75
C ILE A 42 -11.41 -17.13 -2.30
N PRO A 43 -12.62 -16.93 -1.77
CA PRO A 43 -13.06 -15.62 -1.33
C PRO A 43 -12.36 -15.22 -0.02
N VAL A 44 -11.24 -14.50 -0.15
CA VAL A 44 -10.44 -14.02 1.00
C VAL A 44 -10.34 -12.51 0.97
N VAL A 45 -10.65 -11.89 2.09
CA VAL A 45 -10.44 -10.47 2.33
C VAL A 45 -9.33 -10.30 3.35
N THR A 46 -8.34 -9.50 3.02
CA THR A 46 -7.25 -9.16 3.94
C THR A 46 -7.46 -7.76 4.48
N MET A 47 -7.45 -7.63 5.81
CA MET A 47 -7.50 -6.37 6.52
C MET A 47 -6.14 -6.13 7.19
N LEU A 48 -5.52 -4.99 6.87
CA LEU A 48 -4.20 -4.61 7.36
C LEU A 48 -4.34 -3.41 8.29
N TRP A 49 -4.06 -3.60 9.57
CA TRP A 49 -3.97 -2.53 10.55
C TRP A 49 -2.53 -2.06 10.69
N ASN A 50 -2.35 -0.76 10.82
CA ASN A 50 -1.06 -0.14 11.08
C ASN A 50 -1.15 0.75 12.33
N TYR A 51 -0.29 0.48 13.32
CA TYR A 51 -0.13 1.29 14.51
C TYR A 51 1.33 1.31 14.95
N GLN A 52 2.06 2.34 14.56
CA GLN A 52 3.49 2.42 14.84
C GLN A 52 3.77 2.46 16.35
N GLY A 53 4.77 1.68 16.78
CA GLY A 53 5.24 1.65 18.16
C GLY A 53 4.63 0.54 19.04
N PHE A 54 3.62 -0.21 18.56
CA PHE A 54 3.13 -1.37 19.29
C PHE A 54 3.98 -2.61 19.04
N SER A 55 4.23 -3.37 20.10
CA SER A 55 4.80 -4.73 19.98
C SER A 55 3.76 -5.70 19.37
N PRO A 56 4.19 -6.87 18.86
CA PRO A 56 3.26 -7.88 18.34
C PRO A 56 2.18 -8.28 19.35
N GLU A 57 2.52 -8.39 20.62
CA GLU A 57 1.57 -8.74 21.72
C GLU A 57 0.55 -7.62 21.94
N GLN A 58 0.99 -6.36 21.85
CA GLN A 58 0.10 -5.20 21.95
C GLN A 58 -0.81 -5.10 20.73
N MET A 59 -0.29 -5.35 19.52
CA MET A 59 -1.10 -5.44 18.30
C MET A 59 -2.15 -6.53 18.42
N ALA A 60 -1.77 -7.73 18.88
CA ALA A 60 -2.68 -8.85 19.07
C ALA A 60 -3.79 -8.53 20.09
N SER A 61 -3.42 -8.02 21.27
CA SER A 61 -4.37 -7.83 22.36
C SER A 61 -5.26 -6.61 22.18
N ARG A 62 -4.78 -5.51 21.60
CA ARG A 62 -5.49 -4.22 21.55
C ARG A 62 -6.19 -3.95 20.22
N ILE A 63 -5.74 -4.56 19.13
CA ILE A 63 -6.28 -4.32 17.79
C ILE A 63 -6.88 -5.61 17.22
N VAL A 64 -6.09 -6.68 17.13
CA VAL A 64 -6.50 -7.92 16.44
C VAL A 64 -7.67 -8.59 17.15
N THR A 65 -7.57 -8.86 18.46
CA THR A 65 -8.62 -9.52 19.23
C THR A 65 -9.96 -8.78 19.16
N LEU A 66 -9.92 -7.44 19.18
CA LEU A 66 -11.13 -6.63 19.07
C LEU A 66 -11.72 -6.72 17.66
N SER A 67 -10.86 -6.67 16.65
CA SER A 67 -11.26 -6.77 15.24
C SER A 67 -11.88 -8.14 14.93
N GLU A 68 -11.23 -9.24 15.34
CA GLU A 68 -11.75 -10.60 15.15
C GLU A 68 -13.11 -10.78 15.80
N ARG A 69 -13.27 -10.31 17.04
CA ARG A 69 -14.53 -10.39 17.76
C ARG A 69 -15.66 -9.66 17.05
N SER A 70 -15.38 -8.47 16.52
CA SER A 70 -16.40 -7.70 15.79
C SER A 70 -16.71 -8.31 14.44
N LEU A 71 -15.69 -8.80 13.72
CA LEU A 71 -15.88 -9.46 12.43
C LEU A 71 -16.74 -10.72 12.56
N THR A 72 -16.44 -11.59 13.52
CA THR A 72 -17.17 -12.85 13.72
C THR A 72 -18.63 -12.65 14.15
N THR A 73 -18.97 -11.50 14.71
CA THR A 73 -20.36 -11.21 15.16
C THR A 73 -21.21 -10.49 14.13
N THR A 74 -20.59 -9.81 13.16
CA THR A 74 -21.32 -8.86 12.29
C THR A 74 -21.13 -9.10 10.80
N VAL A 75 -20.09 -9.82 10.40
CA VAL A 75 -19.84 -10.16 9.00
C VAL A 75 -20.40 -11.57 8.73
N ASN A 76 -21.17 -11.72 7.66
CA ASN A 76 -21.80 -12.96 7.29
C ASN A 76 -20.86 -13.90 6.52
N ASP A 77 -21.16 -15.19 6.57
CA ASP A 77 -20.56 -16.22 5.75
C ASP A 77 -19.03 -16.38 5.90
N ILE A 78 -18.49 -16.04 7.07
CA ILE A 78 -17.09 -16.30 7.39
C ILE A 78 -16.91 -17.80 7.60
N GLU A 79 -15.90 -18.38 6.96
CA GLU A 79 -15.45 -19.76 7.19
C GLU A 79 -14.49 -19.79 8.38
N HIS A 80 -13.41 -19.01 8.32
CA HIS A 80 -12.45 -18.86 9.40
C HIS A 80 -11.64 -17.55 9.24
N ILE A 81 -10.91 -17.19 10.29
CA ILE A 81 -10.05 -16.01 10.31
C ILE A 81 -8.63 -16.43 10.72
N GLU A 82 -7.64 -15.96 10.01
CA GLU A 82 -6.23 -16.08 10.35
C GLU A 82 -5.64 -14.71 10.62
N SER A 83 -4.92 -14.57 11.72
CA SER A 83 -4.30 -13.27 12.08
C SER A 83 -2.82 -13.41 12.38
N THR A 84 -2.05 -12.47 11.89
CA THR A 84 -0.62 -12.36 12.16
C THR A 84 -0.31 -10.97 12.69
N SER A 85 0.27 -10.91 13.89
CA SER A 85 0.70 -9.67 14.55
C SER A 85 2.20 -9.49 14.43
N LEU A 86 2.62 -8.35 13.92
CA LEU A 86 4.02 -7.93 13.77
C LEU A 86 4.23 -6.60 14.53
N ASN A 87 5.48 -6.13 14.58
CA ASN A 87 5.77 -4.81 15.15
C ASN A 87 5.05 -3.71 14.37
N GLY A 88 4.05 -3.09 15.00
CA GLY A 88 3.28 -1.99 14.43
C GLY A 88 2.32 -2.35 13.29
N ILE A 89 2.22 -3.63 12.91
CA ILE A 89 1.36 -4.10 11.81
C ILE A 89 0.58 -5.34 12.25
N ALA A 90 -0.69 -5.41 11.91
CA ALA A 90 -1.47 -6.63 12.01
C ALA A 90 -2.15 -6.97 10.68
N VAL A 91 -2.02 -8.20 10.27
CA VAL A 91 -2.62 -8.76 9.06
C VAL A 91 -3.71 -9.73 9.48
N ILE A 92 -4.96 -9.45 9.11
CA ILE A 92 -6.11 -10.31 9.38
C ILE A 92 -6.65 -10.78 8.04
N LYS A 93 -6.57 -12.08 7.79
CA LYS A 93 -7.13 -12.75 6.61
C LYS A 93 -8.46 -13.37 6.99
N ILE A 94 -9.50 -12.99 6.28
CA ILE A 94 -10.87 -13.44 6.51
C ILE A 94 -11.26 -14.33 5.32
N TYR A 95 -11.44 -15.60 5.58
CA TYR A 95 -11.85 -16.61 4.62
C TYR A 95 -13.37 -16.73 4.65
N PHE A 96 -13.99 -16.70 3.49
CA PHE A 96 -15.44 -16.80 3.33
C PHE A 96 -15.85 -18.12 2.72
N GLN A 97 -17.10 -18.50 2.93
CA GLN A 97 -17.67 -19.70 2.34
C GLN A 97 -17.63 -19.65 0.79
N PRO A 98 -17.47 -20.80 0.11
CA PRO A 98 -17.49 -20.86 -1.34
C PRO A 98 -18.78 -20.26 -1.92
N GLY A 99 -18.63 -19.42 -2.96
CA GLY A 99 -19.76 -18.77 -3.64
C GLY A 99 -20.19 -17.43 -3.07
N VAL A 100 -19.54 -16.93 -2.02
CA VAL A 100 -19.80 -15.60 -1.46
C VAL A 100 -19.38 -14.53 -2.46
N ASN A 101 -20.21 -13.47 -2.59
CA ASN A 101 -19.87 -12.31 -3.38
C ASN A 101 -18.80 -11.48 -2.62
N ILE A 102 -17.56 -11.54 -3.11
CA ILE A 102 -16.41 -10.92 -2.48
C ILE A 102 -16.53 -9.39 -2.37
N ALA A 103 -17.20 -8.73 -3.32
CA ALA A 103 -17.41 -7.29 -3.27
C ALA A 103 -18.29 -6.89 -2.07
N ASN A 104 -19.35 -7.67 -1.80
CA ASN A 104 -20.19 -7.49 -0.63
C ASN A 104 -19.43 -7.76 0.67
N ALA A 105 -18.59 -8.80 0.69
CA ALA A 105 -17.74 -9.12 1.82
C ALA A 105 -16.75 -7.98 2.14
N VAL A 106 -16.07 -7.43 1.14
CA VAL A 106 -15.18 -6.27 1.29
C VAL A 106 -15.95 -5.07 1.84
N ALA A 107 -17.17 -4.80 1.33
CA ALA A 107 -17.99 -3.69 1.82
C ALA A 107 -18.37 -3.87 3.31
N GLN A 108 -18.80 -5.07 3.72
CA GLN A 108 -19.12 -5.38 5.11
C GLN A 108 -17.91 -5.23 6.03
N VAL A 109 -16.78 -5.85 5.66
CA VAL A 109 -15.52 -5.76 6.43
C VAL A 109 -15.08 -4.31 6.58
N THR A 110 -15.15 -3.52 5.51
CA THR A 110 -14.80 -2.09 5.54
C THR A 110 -15.72 -1.29 6.45
N ALA A 111 -17.04 -1.51 6.38
CA ALA A 111 -18.00 -0.82 7.24
C ALA A 111 -17.75 -1.12 8.72
N ILE A 112 -17.50 -2.39 9.07
CA ILE A 112 -17.20 -2.79 10.45
C ILE A 112 -15.87 -2.18 10.90
N ALA A 113 -14.83 -2.23 10.07
CA ALA A 113 -13.54 -1.63 10.39
C ALA A 113 -13.63 -0.13 10.71
N GLN A 114 -14.48 0.61 10.00
CA GLN A 114 -14.73 2.03 10.27
C GLN A 114 -15.44 2.25 11.63
N THR A 115 -16.38 1.39 11.98
CA THR A 115 -17.09 1.52 13.27
C THR A 115 -16.19 1.21 14.46
N GLN A 116 -15.22 0.31 14.30
CA GLN A 116 -14.27 -0.08 15.34
C GLN A 116 -13.26 1.00 15.70
N LEU A 117 -12.97 1.95 14.81
CA LEU A 117 -11.98 3.02 15.06
C LEU A 117 -12.22 3.77 16.36
N ARG A 118 -13.49 3.90 16.78
CA ARG A 118 -13.85 4.57 18.03
C ARG A 118 -13.49 3.78 19.29
N GLN A 119 -13.27 2.47 19.15
CA GLN A 119 -12.97 1.56 20.26
C GLN A 119 -11.47 1.21 20.31
N LEU A 120 -10.74 1.54 19.25
CA LEU A 120 -9.31 1.30 19.13
C LEU A 120 -8.49 2.42 19.80
N PRO A 121 -7.22 2.17 20.11
CA PRO A 121 -6.33 3.19 20.67
C PRO A 121 -6.29 4.47 19.83
N GLN A 122 -6.20 5.62 20.48
CA GLN A 122 -6.10 6.90 19.78
C GLN A 122 -4.91 6.94 18.84
N GLY A 123 -5.11 7.48 17.64
CA GLY A 123 -4.09 7.50 16.60
C GLY A 123 -4.11 6.28 15.67
N THR A 124 -5.02 5.32 15.88
CA THR A 124 -5.23 4.23 14.92
C THR A 124 -5.83 4.78 13.62
N THR A 125 -5.15 4.52 12.51
CA THR A 125 -5.65 4.87 11.18
C THR A 125 -6.59 3.79 10.65
N PRO A 126 -7.54 4.14 9.76
CA PRO A 126 -8.38 3.15 9.09
C PRO A 126 -7.53 2.05 8.44
N PRO A 127 -7.95 0.78 8.53
CA PRO A 127 -7.18 -0.31 7.94
C PRO A 127 -7.30 -0.31 6.42
N LEU A 128 -6.29 -0.82 5.77
CA LEU A 128 -6.37 -1.19 4.36
C LEU A 128 -7.12 -2.51 4.24
N VAL A 129 -8.26 -2.49 3.53
CA VAL A 129 -9.05 -3.69 3.25
C VAL A 129 -8.93 -4.01 1.77
N ILE A 130 -8.38 -5.19 1.45
CA ILE A 130 -8.14 -5.63 0.09
C ILE A 130 -8.64 -7.05 -0.13
N GLN A 131 -9.10 -7.33 -1.34
CA GLN A 131 -9.33 -8.69 -1.77
C GLN A 131 -7.98 -9.38 -1.99
N TYR A 132 -7.78 -10.53 -1.36
CA TYR A 132 -6.64 -11.40 -1.64
C TYR A 132 -6.99 -12.32 -2.82
N ASN A 133 -6.13 -12.36 -3.82
CA ASN A 133 -6.24 -13.29 -4.93
C ASN A 133 -5.04 -14.24 -4.92
N ALA A 134 -5.26 -15.49 -4.57
CA ALA A 134 -4.22 -16.50 -4.53
C ALA A 134 -3.63 -16.83 -5.92
N SER A 135 -4.37 -16.51 -6.99
CA SER A 135 -3.92 -16.70 -8.37
C SER A 135 -3.06 -15.54 -8.90
N SER A 136 -2.96 -14.44 -8.17
CA SER A 136 -2.12 -13.29 -8.55
C SER A 136 -0.64 -13.59 -8.28
N VAL A 137 0.00 -14.29 -9.20
CA VAL A 137 1.43 -14.58 -9.18
C VAL A 137 2.15 -13.58 -10.10
N PRO A 138 3.27 -13.00 -9.66
CA PRO A 138 4.07 -12.15 -10.54
C PRO A 138 4.54 -12.91 -11.78
N ILE A 139 4.15 -12.45 -12.97
CA ILE A 139 4.56 -13.04 -14.25
C ILE A 139 5.89 -12.48 -14.75
N ILE A 140 6.26 -11.27 -14.29
CA ILE A 140 7.50 -10.59 -14.63
C ILE A 140 8.07 -9.98 -13.34
N GLN A 141 9.36 -10.10 -13.15
CA GLN A 141 10.09 -9.45 -12.08
C GLN A 141 11.19 -8.57 -12.69
N LEU A 142 11.15 -7.29 -12.39
CA LEU A 142 12.10 -6.31 -12.91
C LEU A 142 13.08 -5.92 -11.79
N GLY A 143 14.32 -6.37 -11.91
CA GLY A 143 15.39 -5.96 -11.00
C GLY A 143 15.99 -4.64 -11.46
N LEU A 144 15.94 -3.62 -10.61
CA LEU A 144 16.48 -2.29 -10.89
C LEU A 144 17.88 -2.16 -10.30
N SER A 145 18.88 -2.12 -11.14
CA SER A 145 20.27 -1.87 -10.77
C SER A 145 20.87 -0.76 -11.62
N GLY A 146 21.89 -0.08 -11.12
CA GLY A 146 22.56 0.98 -11.87
C GLY A 146 23.90 1.36 -11.24
N GLN A 147 24.93 1.56 -12.07
CA GLN A 147 26.22 2.01 -11.59
C GLN A 147 26.13 3.46 -11.08
N GLY A 148 26.63 3.70 -9.87
CA GLY A 148 26.61 5.03 -9.24
C GLY A 148 25.27 5.46 -8.66
N LEU A 149 24.22 4.64 -8.74
CA LEU A 149 22.94 4.91 -8.11
C LEU A 149 22.85 4.27 -6.72
N SER A 150 22.41 5.06 -5.75
CA SER A 150 22.14 4.57 -4.40
C SER A 150 20.83 3.78 -4.37
N GLU A 151 20.66 2.93 -3.35
CA GLU A 151 19.40 2.18 -3.13
C GLU A 151 18.18 3.11 -2.99
N MET A 152 18.35 4.34 -2.48
CA MET A 152 17.29 5.36 -2.41
C MET A 152 16.90 5.85 -3.81
N GLN A 153 17.89 6.15 -4.65
CA GLN A 153 17.63 6.59 -6.02
C GLN A 153 17.00 5.50 -6.87
N LEU A 154 17.40 4.23 -6.68
CA LEU A 154 16.77 3.09 -7.36
C LEU A 154 15.32 2.90 -6.92
N ASN A 155 15.01 3.05 -5.64
CA ASN A 155 13.65 2.99 -5.14
C ASN A 155 12.80 4.16 -5.68
N ASP A 156 13.32 5.38 -5.66
CA ASP A 156 12.65 6.56 -6.22
C ASP A 156 12.38 6.40 -7.73
N LEU A 157 13.35 5.88 -8.47
CA LEU A 157 13.20 5.59 -9.91
C LEU A 157 12.11 4.55 -10.16
N GLY A 158 12.13 3.46 -9.38
CA GLY A 158 11.11 2.42 -9.45
C GLY A 158 9.71 2.94 -9.15
N LEU A 159 9.57 3.71 -8.08
CA LEU A 159 8.28 4.20 -7.59
C LEU A 159 7.70 5.30 -8.49
N ASN A 160 8.50 6.33 -8.78
CA ASN A 160 7.98 7.57 -9.37
C ASN A 160 8.00 7.57 -10.90
N PHE A 161 8.88 6.79 -11.53
CA PHE A 161 9.01 6.75 -12.99
C PHE A 161 8.54 5.43 -13.59
N ILE A 162 9.17 4.32 -13.22
CA ILE A 162 8.91 3.03 -13.88
C ILE A 162 7.50 2.54 -13.55
N ARG A 163 7.13 2.52 -12.27
CA ARG A 163 5.82 2.08 -11.83
C ARG A 163 4.69 2.91 -12.46
N THR A 164 4.83 4.21 -12.51
CA THR A 164 3.82 5.11 -13.11
C THR A 164 3.60 4.86 -14.60
N GLN A 165 4.65 4.51 -15.33
CA GLN A 165 4.54 4.12 -16.74
C GLN A 165 3.84 2.76 -16.90
N LEU A 166 4.21 1.78 -16.08
CA LEU A 166 3.66 0.42 -16.17
C LEU A 166 2.19 0.33 -15.74
N VAL A 167 1.76 1.13 -14.78
CA VAL A 167 0.35 1.16 -14.32
C VAL A 167 -0.62 1.60 -15.43
N THR A 168 -0.15 2.29 -16.45
CA THR A 168 -0.98 2.68 -17.59
C THR A 168 -1.30 1.52 -18.54
N VAL A 169 -0.64 0.38 -18.40
CA VAL A 169 -0.87 -0.82 -19.24
C VAL A 169 -2.15 -1.51 -18.76
N PRO A 170 -3.16 -1.68 -19.62
CA PRO A 170 -4.41 -2.33 -19.24
C PRO A 170 -4.19 -3.76 -18.74
N GLY A 171 -4.76 -4.10 -17.58
CA GLY A 171 -4.65 -5.43 -16.98
C GLY A 171 -3.36 -5.69 -16.20
N ALA A 172 -2.41 -4.76 -16.19
CA ALA A 172 -1.20 -4.89 -15.39
C ALA A 172 -1.42 -4.44 -13.94
N GLY A 173 -1.17 -5.33 -12.99
CA GLY A 173 -1.12 -5.04 -11.56
C GLY A 173 0.32 -4.81 -11.12
N ILE A 174 0.70 -3.57 -10.83
CA ILE A 174 2.08 -3.23 -10.47
C ILE A 174 2.18 -2.95 -8.97
N PRO A 175 2.88 -3.78 -8.19
CA PRO A 175 3.09 -3.53 -6.76
C PRO A 175 4.02 -2.33 -6.53
N TYR A 176 4.14 -1.93 -5.26
CA TYR A 176 5.20 -1.02 -4.86
C TYR A 176 6.57 -1.71 -4.94
N PRO A 177 7.66 -0.95 -5.21
CA PRO A 177 9.00 -1.52 -5.25
C PRO A 177 9.34 -2.26 -3.96
N TYR A 178 9.87 -3.45 -4.10
CA TYR A 178 10.36 -4.27 -2.99
C TYR A 178 11.89 -4.14 -2.89
N GLY A 179 12.42 -4.05 -1.68
CA GLY A 179 13.84 -3.72 -1.48
C GLY A 179 14.14 -2.25 -1.74
N GLY A 180 15.42 -1.94 -1.84
CA GLY A 180 15.87 -0.55 -1.88
C GLY A 180 15.68 0.16 -0.54
N LYS A 181 15.82 1.48 -0.55
CA LYS A 181 15.65 2.35 0.63
C LYS A 181 14.66 3.46 0.30
N GLN A 182 13.49 3.39 0.90
CA GLN A 182 12.50 4.45 0.75
C GLN A 182 13.02 5.73 1.38
N ARG A 183 13.06 6.83 0.62
CA ARG A 183 13.52 8.12 1.11
C ARG A 183 12.58 8.68 2.16
N GLN A 184 13.15 9.16 3.26
CA GLN A 184 12.44 9.94 4.27
C GLN A 184 13.37 10.97 4.91
N VAL A 185 12.81 12.06 5.41
CA VAL A 185 13.54 12.98 6.26
C VAL A 185 13.49 12.47 7.68
N GLN A 186 14.67 12.24 8.27
CA GLN A 186 14.81 11.79 9.66
C GLN A 186 15.23 12.93 10.55
N VAL A 187 14.59 13.02 11.72
CA VAL A 187 14.92 13.97 12.77
C VAL A 187 15.37 13.14 13.99
N ASP A 188 16.67 13.01 14.14
CA ASP A 188 17.28 12.24 15.23
C ASP A 188 17.40 13.15 16.46
N LEU A 189 16.59 12.88 17.49
CA LEU A 189 16.50 13.71 18.69
C LEU A 189 17.69 13.48 19.63
N ASN A 190 18.27 14.55 20.14
CA ASN A 190 19.26 14.51 21.20
C ASN A 190 18.58 14.67 22.57
N GLN A 191 18.41 13.58 23.29
CA GLN A 191 17.70 13.56 24.56
C GLN A 191 18.35 14.47 25.62
N GLN A 192 19.68 14.52 25.67
CA GLN A 192 20.40 15.36 26.66
C GLN A 192 20.21 16.83 26.37
N ALA A 193 20.32 17.24 25.12
CA ALA A 193 20.09 18.60 24.71
C ALA A 193 18.64 19.04 24.95
N MET A 194 17.65 18.17 24.64
CA MET A 194 16.25 18.45 24.94
C MET A 194 15.99 18.63 26.43
N GLN A 195 16.60 17.79 27.27
CA GLN A 195 16.47 17.92 28.73
C GLN A 195 17.07 19.22 29.25
N ALA A 196 18.23 19.63 28.72
CA ALA A 196 18.88 20.89 29.11
C ALA A 196 17.99 22.11 28.78
N GLU A 197 17.27 22.07 27.66
CA GLU A 197 16.35 23.13 27.24
C GLU A 197 14.91 22.92 27.79
N GLY A 198 14.66 21.90 28.58
CA GLY A 198 13.35 21.56 29.11
C GLY A 198 12.30 21.27 28.04
N LEU A 199 12.72 20.64 26.93
CA LEU A 199 11.89 20.27 25.78
C LEU A 199 11.54 18.81 25.81
N SER A 200 10.35 18.48 25.32
CA SER A 200 9.88 17.13 25.06
C SER A 200 9.93 16.79 23.55
N PRO A 201 9.95 15.50 23.18
CA PRO A 201 9.80 15.10 21.77
C PRO A 201 8.53 15.67 21.11
N SER A 202 7.45 15.81 21.89
CA SER A 202 6.19 16.38 21.41
C SER A 202 6.32 17.84 20.99
N ASP A 203 7.18 18.63 21.68
CA ASP A 203 7.42 20.03 21.31
C ASP A 203 8.07 20.12 19.93
N VAL A 204 9.03 19.23 19.64
CA VAL A 204 9.69 19.17 18.33
C VAL A 204 8.71 18.78 17.22
N VAL A 205 7.90 17.73 17.46
CA VAL A 205 6.88 17.28 16.50
C VAL A 205 5.88 18.39 16.21
N SER A 206 5.40 19.07 17.27
CA SER A 206 4.42 20.16 17.15
C SER A 206 5.01 21.36 16.38
N ALA A 207 6.27 21.71 16.64
CA ALA A 207 6.96 22.79 15.95
C ALA A 207 7.11 22.51 14.45
N ILE A 208 7.53 21.30 14.08
CA ILE A 208 7.62 20.88 12.69
C ILE A 208 6.24 20.90 12.03
N GLY A 209 5.22 20.32 12.67
CA GLY A 209 3.86 20.26 12.14
C GLY A 209 3.22 21.63 11.91
N ALA A 210 3.49 22.59 12.80
CA ALA A 210 2.97 23.94 12.69
C ALA A 210 3.65 24.80 11.62
N GLN A 211 4.94 24.53 11.34
CA GLN A 211 5.75 25.37 10.47
C GLN A 211 6.07 24.75 9.11
N ASN A 212 5.89 23.45 8.96
CA ASN A 212 6.02 22.76 7.67
C ASN A 212 4.64 22.60 7.01
N LEU A 213 4.02 23.72 6.68
CA LEU A 213 2.63 23.77 6.23
C LEU A 213 2.47 24.70 5.03
N ILE A 214 1.69 24.26 4.05
CA ILE A 214 1.24 25.07 2.92
C ILE A 214 -0.27 25.24 3.06
N LEU A 215 -0.71 26.49 3.23
CA LEU A 215 -2.13 26.81 3.36
C LEU A 215 -2.62 27.53 2.09
N PRO A 216 -3.53 26.93 1.31
CA PRO A 216 -4.18 27.64 0.23
C PRO A 216 -4.99 28.80 0.80
N SER A 217 -4.74 30.02 0.32
CA SER A 217 -5.37 31.24 0.80
C SER A 217 -6.36 31.83 -0.21
N GLY A 218 -6.69 31.07 -1.27
CA GLY A 218 -7.61 31.48 -2.34
C GLY A 218 -6.91 32.07 -3.55
N THR A 219 -7.63 32.92 -4.28
CA THR A 219 -7.12 33.58 -5.51
C THR A 219 -7.27 35.10 -5.42
N VAL A 220 -6.40 35.82 -6.10
CA VAL A 220 -6.47 37.25 -6.28
C VAL A 220 -6.44 37.60 -7.76
N LYS A 221 -7.33 38.47 -8.20
CA LYS A 221 -7.34 39.00 -9.58
C LYS A 221 -6.58 40.30 -9.66
N ILE A 222 -5.56 40.33 -10.52
CA ILE A 222 -4.76 41.53 -10.80
C ILE A 222 -4.81 41.75 -12.32
N GLY A 223 -5.57 42.76 -12.74
CA GLY A 223 -5.81 43.02 -14.15
C GLY A 223 -6.58 41.90 -14.80
N GLN A 224 -6.01 41.28 -15.85
CA GLN A 224 -6.60 40.14 -16.60
C GLN A 224 -6.17 38.76 -16.07
N PHE A 225 -5.29 38.72 -15.07
CA PHE A 225 -4.75 37.48 -14.53
C PHE A 225 -5.33 37.17 -13.17
N GLU A 226 -5.53 35.87 -12.92
CA GLU A 226 -5.89 35.34 -11.61
C GLU A 226 -4.70 34.57 -11.05
N TYR A 227 -4.25 35.00 -9.86
CA TYR A 227 -3.13 34.42 -9.16
C TYR A 227 -3.62 33.60 -7.98
N GLN A 228 -3.08 32.39 -7.84
CA GLN A 228 -3.29 31.60 -6.63
C GLN A 228 -2.45 32.19 -5.50
N VAL A 229 -3.09 32.41 -4.35
CA VAL A 229 -2.45 32.90 -3.14
C VAL A 229 -2.34 31.74 -2.16
N GLU A 230 -1.12 31.51 -1.68
CA GLU A 230 -0.84 30.51 -0.66
C GLU A 230 0.11 31.06 0.39
N THR A 231 -0.10 30.67 1.64
CA THR A 231 0.86 30.87 2.71
C THR A 231 1.71 29.62 2.80
N ASN A 232 2.96 29.72 2.38
CA ASN A 232 3.92 28.61 2.39
C ASN A 232 4.98 28.87 3.46
N SER A 233 4.91 28.12 4.56
CA SER A 233 5.92 28.10 5.63
C SER A 233 6.82 26.87 5.58
N ALA A 234 6.58 25.95 4.63
CA ALA A 234 7.38 24.76 4.47
C ALA A 234 8.81 25.13 4.02
N PRO A 235 9.85 24.64 4.72
CA PRO A 235 11.22 24.87 4.31
C PRO A 235 11.49 24.22 2.94
N PRO A 236 12.25 24.89 2.06
CA PRO A 236 12.52 24.40 0.71
C PRO A 236 13.45 23.17 0.68
N ASP A 237 14.22 22.99 1.75
CA ASP A 237 15.22 21.93 1.87
C ASP A 237 15.37 21.41 3.31
N ILE A 238 16.16 20.36 3.46
CA ILE A 238 16.45 19.73 4.77
C ILE A 238 17.23 20.71 5.68
N ALA A 239 18.07 21.55 5.12
CA ALA A 239 18.82 22.54 5.89
C ALA A 239 17.89 23.58 6.52
N GLY A 240 16.84 23.98 5.81
CA GLY A 240 15.79 24.85 6.33
C GLY A 240 15.04 24.27 7.53
N LEU A 241 14.83 22.97 7.55
CA LEU A 241 14.21 22.29 8.71
C LEU A 241 15.03 22.43 9.99
N ASN A 242 16.37 22.45 9.90
CA ASN A 242 17.24 22.67 11.06
C ASN A 242 17.04 24.04 11.70
N ASN A 243 16.62 25.03 10.93
CA ASN A 243 16.44 26.40 11.38
C ASN A 243 15.01 26.74 11.82
N LEU A 244 14.13 25.74 11.90
CA LEU A 244 12.78 25.94 12.44
C LEU A 244 12.86 26.20 13.96
N PRO A 245 12.25 27.28 14.48
CA PRO A 245 12.20 27.55 15.92
C PRO A 245 11.22 26.58 16.60
N ILE A 246 11.58 26.04 17.75
CA ILE A 246 10.72 25.20 18.57
C ILE A 246 9.93 26.07 19.54
N ARG A 247 10.64 26.77 20.41
CA ARG A 247 10.08 27.77 21.34
C ARG A 247 11.17 28.66 21.93
N GLN A 248 10.73 29.70 22.62
CA GLN A 248 11.64 30.58 23.39
C GLN A 248 11.82 30.00 24.80
N VAL A 249 13.10 29.84 25.21
CA VAL A 249 13.49 29.36 26.54
C VAL A 249 14.45 30.41 27.11
N ASN A 250 14.17 30.91 28.32
CA ASN A 250 15.00 31.92 29.00
C ASN A 250 15.36 33.16 28.15
N GLY A 251 14.47 33.57 27.24
CA GLY A 251 14.69 34.71 26.34
C GLY A 251 15.44 34.39 25.05
N ALA A 252 15.98 33.18 24.89
CA ALA A 252 16.61 32.71 23.67
C ALA A 252 15.67 31.78 22.88
N VAL A 253 15.73 31.85 21.54
CA VAL A 253 14.97 30.94 20.68
C VAL A 253 15.78 29.68 20.49
N VAL A 254 15.16 28.52 20.81
CA VAL A 254 15.72 27.18 20.56
C VAL A 254 15.24 26.68 19.22
N TYR A 255 16.17 26.28 18.37
CA TYR A 255 15.90 25.72 17.03
C TYR A 255 16.03 24.22 17.01
N ILE A 256 15.50 23.58 15.95
CA ILE A 256 15.59 22.11 15.80
C ILE A 256 17.06 21.65 15.82
N LYS A 257 17.98 22.35 15.17
CA LYS A 257 19.42 22.03 15.15
C LYS A 257 20.08 21.97 16.53
N ASP A 258 19.52 22.65 17.52
CA ASP A 258 20.08 22.72 18.87
C ASP A 258 19.78 21.46 19.67
N VAL A 259 18.70 20.73 19.32
CA VAL A 259 18.20 19.55 20.05
C VAL A 259 18.01 18.32 19.18
N ALA A 260 18.26 18.43 17.87
CA ALA A 260 18.10 17.33 16.92
C ALA A 260 19.05 17.47 15.73
N HIS A 261 19.25 16.34 15.02
CA HIS A 261 19.95 16.31 13.75
C HIS A 261 18.99 15.90 12.64
N VAL A 262 18.78 16.78 11.67
CA VAL A 262 17.90 16.50 10.51
C VAL A 262 18.74 16.01 9.34
N ARG A 263 18.37 14.89 8.78
CA ARG A 263 19.08 14.28 7.65
C ARG A 263 18.15 13.59 6.66
N ASN A 264 18.63 13.45 5.44
CA ASN A 264 18.02 12.55 4.46
C ASN A 264 18.36 11.11 4.85
N GLY A 265 17.36 10.31 5.11
CA GLY A 265 17.52 8.96 5.60
C GLY A 265 16.50 7.99 5.00
N PHE A 266 16.35 6.86 5.64
CA PHE A 266 15.43 5.79 5.27
C PHE A 266 14.96 5.05 6.53
N PRO A 267 13.77 4.41 6.50
CA PRO A 267 13.31 3.58 7.62
C PRO A 267 14.21 2.35 7.78
N PRO A 268 14.18 1.67 8.95
CA PRO A 268 14.88 0.40 9.11
C PRO A 268 14.54 -0.55 7.98
N GLN A 269 15.58 -1.05 7.30
CA GLN A 269 15.41 -1.91 6.13
C GLN A 269 15.03 -3.33 6.59
N THR A 270 13.85 -3.79 6.21
CA THR A 270 13.32 -5.12 6.56
C THR A 270 13.52 -6.15 5.46
N ASN A 271 13.83 -5.69 4.24
CA ASN A 271 14.04 -6.55 3.08
C ASN A 271 15.23 -6.06 2.25
N ILE A 272 15.91 -6.98 1.59
CA ILE A 272 17.07 -6.70 0.76
C ILE A 272 16.90 -7.44 -0.57
N VAL A 273 16.98 -6.69 -1.66
CA VAL A 273 17.03 -7.23 -3.01
C VAL A 273 18.44 -7.10 -3.57
N ARG A 274 18.87 -8.09 -4.32
CA ARG A 274 20.14 -8.09 -5.03
C ARG A 274 19.93 -8.53 -6.47
N VAL A 275 20.56 -7.80 -7.39
CA VAL A 275 20.70 -8.19 -8.79
C VAL A 275 22.19 -8.35 -9.04
N ASP A 276 22.62 -9.51 -9.52
CA ASP A 276 24.03 -9.85 -9.75
C ASP A 276 24.93 -9.56 -8.51
N GLY A 277 24.42 -9.86 -7.32
CA GLY A 277 25.13 -9.65 -6.05
C GLY A 277 25.11 -8.21 -5.52
N GLN A 278 24.71 -7.23 -6.33
CA GLN A 278 24.62 -5.81 -5.93
C GLN A 278 23.26 -5.47 -5.35
N ARG A 279 23.23 -4.54 -4.40
CA ARG A 279 21.99 -4.04 -3.82
C ARG A 279 21.14 -3.29 -4.84
N SER A 280 19.86 -3.60 -4.86
CA SER A 280 18.95 -3.15 -5.89
C SER A 280 17.50 -3.04 -5.36
N ALA A 281 16.57 -2.61 -6.22
CA ALA A 281 15.14 -2.66 -5.97
C ALA A 281 14.46 -3.60 -6.98
N LEU A 282 13.33 -4.18 -6.61
CA LEU A 282 12.54 -5.11 -7.42
C LEU A 282 11.14 -4.53 -7.64
N LEU A 283 10.66 -4.61 -8.87
CA LEU A 283 9.27 -4.36 -9.28
C LEU A 283 8.63 -5.62 -9.82
#